data_b06454ffaef2892fe2d99c457533cac5
#
_entry.id   b06454ffaef2892fe2d99c457533cac5
#
_cell.length_a   1.000
_cell.length_b   1.000
_cell.length_c   1.000
_cell.angle_alpha   90.00
_cell.angle_beta   90.00
_cell.angle_gamma   90.00
#
_symmetry.space_group_name_H-M   'P 1'
#
loop_
_entity.id
_entity.type
_entity.pdbx_description
1 polymer ?
#
loop_
_entity_poly.entity_id
_entity_poly.type
_entity_poly.pdbx_seq_one_letter_code
_entity_poly.pdbx_strand_id
1 'polypeptide(L)'
;MMKKLIIGLFALLPSLTMAAGPSVPLMDANIDLKDNASLQRGAKLFMNYCLGCHQMQYQRYERTFRDIGIPTEIGQEQLIFDGSKVGSHIKNAIDKDDAAKWFGAAPPDLTLVARVRGTDWIYTYLKSFYKDESRPFGVNNVVFPSVGMP
;
A
#
# COMPACT_ATOMS: atom_id res chain seq x y z
N MET A 1 51.37 -11.47 20.39
CA MET A 1 50.02 -12.06 20.50
C MET A 1 48.92 -11.01 20.74
N MET A 2 49.09 -9.96 21.53
CA MET A 2 48.08 -8.91 21.81
C MET A 2 47.59 -8.13 20.58
N LYS A 3 48.45 -7.81 19.60
CA LYS A 3 48.05 -7.04 18.41
C LYS A 3 46.99 -7.75 17.54
N LYS A 4 46.98 -9.08 17.50
CA LYS A 4 45.99 -9.87 16.74
C LYS A 4 44.64 -9.96 17.44
N LEU A 5 44.61 -9.80 18.76
CA LEU A 5 43.37 -9.80 19.54
C LEU A 5 42.56 -8.49 19.37
N ILE A 6 43.28 -7.38 19.21
CA ILE A 6 42.66 -6.05 19.04
C ILE A 6 41.98 -5.93 17.66
N ILE A 7 42.56 -6.53 16.63
CA ILE A 7 41.97 -6.53 15.27
C ILE A 7 40.67 -7.37 15.24
N GLY A 8 40.64 -8.50 15.96
CA GLY A 8 39.45 -9.32 16.08
C GLY A 8 38.24 -8.65 16.79
N LEU A 9 38.54 -7.75 17.74
CA LEU A 9 37.49 -7.02 18.49
C LEU A 9 36.83 -5.90 17.67
N PHE A 10 37.58 -5.31 16.74
CA PHE A 10 37.03 -4.26 15.83
C PHE A 10 36.13 -4.85 14.73
N ALA A 11 36.29 -6.11 14.36
CA ALA A 11 35.46 -6.79 13.35
C ALA A 11 34.07 -7.18 13.88
N LEU A 12 33.82 -7.08 15.19
CA LEU A 12 32.56 -7.40 15.85
C LEU A 12 31.69 -6.18 16.21
N LEU A 13 32.08 -4.97 15.76
CA LEU A 13 31.20 -3.80 15.90
C LEU A 13 30.02 -4.01 14.93
N PRO A 14 28.78 -4.23 15.45
CA PRO A 14 27.61 -4.24 14.59
C PRO A 14 27.54 -2.86 13.91
N SER A 15 27.56 -2.84 12.59
CA SER A 15 27.20 -1.65 11.84
C SER A 15 25.79 -1.27 12.29
N LEU A 16 25.65 -0.21 13.07
CA LEU A 16 24.37 0.42 13.38
C LEU A 16 23.84 0.98 12.06
N THR A 17 23.20 0.12 11.28
CA THR A 17 22.40 0.56 10.15
C THR A 17 21.22 1.32 10.76
N MET A 18 21.32 2.62 10.81
CA MET A 18 20.19 3.51 11.06
C MET A 18 19.18 3.22 9.95
N ALA A 19 18.12 2.51 10.26
CA ALA A 19 16.97 2.45 9.38
C ALA A 19 16.49 3.89 9.21
N ALA A 20 16.80 4.49 8.07
CA ALA A 20 16.34 5.83 7.75
C ALA A 20 14.80 5.78 7.71
N GLY A 21 14.16 6.34 8.73
CA GLY A 21 12.73 6.62 8.72
C GLY A 21 12.39 7.55 7.55
N PRO A 22 11.12 7.81 7.28
CA PRO A 22 10.72 8.72 6.21
C PRO A 22 11.42 10.08 6.42
N SER A 23 12.03 10.58 5.35
CA SER A 23 12.74 11.87 5.34
C SER A 23 11.79 13.07 5.47
N VAL A 24 10.50 12.84 5.47
CA VAL A 24 9.42 13.83 5.50
C VAL A 24 8.52 13.56 6.70
N PRO A 25 8.09 14.59 7.46
CA PRO A 25 7.10 14.43 8.51
C PRO A 25 5.80 13.84 7.96
N LEU A 26 5.30 12.79 8.59
CA LEU A 26 4.06 12.15 8.21
C LEU A 26 2.87 12.85 8.86
N MET A 27 1.78 12.99 8.11
CA MET A 27 0.49 13.43 8.63
C MET A 27 -0.17 12.29 9.40
N ASP A 28 -0.83 12.61 10.51
CA ASP A 28 -1.65 11.65 11.26
C ASP A 28 -2.90 11.28 10.45
N ALA A 29 -3.06 10.00 10.16
CA ALA A 29 -4.24 9.47 9.47
C ALA A 29 -5.48 9.43 10.37
N ASN A 30 -5.30 9.57 11.69
CA ASN A 30 -6.36 9.60 12.70
C ASN A 30 -7.37 8.43 12.54
N ILE A 31 -6.84 7.21 12.43
CA ILE A 31 -7.66 6.01 12.18
C ILE A 31 -8.45 5.61 13.42
N ASP A 32 -9.79 5.50 13.25
CA ASP A 32 -10.66 4.83 14.21
C ASP A 32 -11.21 3.53 13.62
N LEU A 33 -10.73 2.39 14.12
CA LEU A 33 -11.18 1.07 13.70
C LEU A 33 -12.60 0.72 14.16
N LYS A 34 -13.26 1.57 14.95
CA LYS A 34 -14.64 1.42 15.38
C LYS A 34 -15.61 2.25 14.54
N ASP A 35 -15.12 3.21 13.76
CA ASP A 35 -15.93 3.96 12.80
C ASP A 35 -16.18 3.14 11.53
N ASN A 36 -17.11 2.19 11.61
CA ASN A 36 -17.49 1.35 10.48
C ASN A 36 -17.92 2.19 9.26
N ALA A 37 -18.57 3.32 9.45
CA ALA A 37 -19.00 4.16 8.34
C ALA A 37 -17.81 4.73 7.56
N SER A 38 -16.75 5.14 8.25
CA SER A 38 -15.48 5.55 7.60
C SER A 38 -14.80 4.39 6.88
N LEU A 39 -14.72 3.22 7.53
CA LEU A 39 -14.11 2.03 6.95
C LEU A 39 -14.88 1.55 5.71
N GLN A 40 -16.21 1.60 5.71
CA GLN A 40 -17.05 1.26 4.55
C GLN A 40 -16.83 2.23 3.39
N ARG A 41 -16.73 3.54 3.67
CA ARG A 41 -16.36 4.54 2.64
C ARG A 41 -14.97 4.25 2.06
N GLY A 42 -14.02 3.88 2.91
CA GLY A 42 -12.67 3.47 2.49
C GLY A 42 -12.69 2.25 1.58
N ALA A 43 -13.45 1.21 1.94
CA ALA A 43 -13.63 0.02 1.11
C ALA A 43 -14.23 0.38 -0.26
N LYS A 44 -15.28 1.20 -0.28
CA LYS A 44 -15.89 1.69 -1.53
C LYS A 44 -14.88 2.44 -2.39
N LEU A 45 -14.08 3.32 -1.81
CA LEU A 45 -13.05 4.05 -2.55
C LEU A 45 -12.00 3.10 -3.13
N PHE A 46 -11.55 2.12 -2.34
CA PHE A 46 -10.59 1.12 -2.82
C PHE A 46 -11.15 0.33 -4.01
N MET A 47 -12.34 -0.22 -3.89
CA MET A 47 -12.96 -1.03 -4.96
C MET A 47 -13.18 -0.23 -6.25
N ASN A 48 -13.52 1.06 -6.15
CA ASN A 48 -13.82 1.89 -7.31
C ASN A 48 -12.59 2.54 -7.96
N TYR A 49 -11.54 2.87 -7.18
CA TYR A 49 -10.43 3.69 -7.69
C TYR A 49 -9.08 2.98 -7.65
N CYS A 50 -8.88 2.02 -6.77
CA CYS A 50 -7.58 1.38 -6.59
C CYS A 50 -7.52 -0.02 -7.18
N LEU A 51 -8.61 -0.80 -7.07
CA LEU A 51 -8.65 -2.20 -7.46
C LEU A 51 -8.34 -2.43 -8.94
N GLY A 52 -8.64 -1.47 -9.81
CA GLY A 52 -8.30 -1.58 -11.23
C GLY A 52 -6.82 -1.85 -11.49
N CYS A 53 -5.94 -1.29 -10.66
CA CYS A 53 -4.49 -1.46 -10.76
C CYS A 53 -3.90 -2.25 -9.59
N HIS A 54 -4.41 -2.07 -8.38
CA HIS A 54 -3.88 -2.69 -7.16
C HIS A 54 -4.80 -3.76 -6.62
N GLN A 55 -4.30 -4.97 -6.47
CA GLN A 55 -5.05 -6.04 -5.81
C GLN A 55 -4.70 -6.15 -4.31
N MET A 56 -5.55 -6.86 -3.59
CA MET A 56 -5.31 -7.36 -2.23
C MET A 56 -5.46 -8.89 -2.25
N GLN A 57 -4.54 -9.57 -2.93
CA GLN A 57 -4.68 -10.98 -3.32
C GLN A 57 -4.74 -11.98 -2.15
N TYR A 58 -4.38 -11.56 -0.94
CA TYR A 58 -4.44 -12.39 0.26
C TYR A 58 -5.63 -12.01 1.16
N GLN A 59 -6.46 -11.04 0.75
CA GLN A 59 -7.70 -10.63 1.42
C GLN A 59 -8.91 -11.16 0.65
N ARG A 60 -9.95 -11.60 1.36
CA ARG A 60 -11.22 -12.02 0.78
C ARG A 60 -12.28 -10.94 0.93
N TYR A 61 -13.16 -10.81 -0.06
CA TYR A 61 -14.30 -9.90 0.03
C TYR A 61 -15.15 -10.16 1.27
N GLU A 62 -15.57 -11.41 1.50
CA GLU A 62 -16.37 -11.81 2.67
C GLU A 62 -15.72 -11.40 4.00
N ARG A 63 -14.42 -11.58 4.13
CA ARG A 63 -13.71 -11.20 5.34
C ARG A 63 -13.73 -9.68 5.53
N THR A 64 -13.47 -8.92 4.47
CA THR A 64 -13.53 -7.45 4.49
C THR A 64 -14.92 -6.98 4.89
N PHE A 65 -15.96 -7.48 4.23
CA PHE A 65 -17.35 -7.06 4.49
C PHE A 65 -17.76 -7.33 5.94
N ARG A 66 -17.48 -8.53 6.43
CA ARG A 66 -17.78 -8.91 7.82
C ARG A 66 -17.09 -8.02 8.84
N ASP A 67 -15.79 -7.75 8.64
CA ASP A 67 -14.98 -7.00 9.60
C ASP A 67 -15.40 -5.53 9.72
N ILE A 68 -15.97 -4.95 8.67
CA ILE A 68 -16.44 -3.56 8.65
C ILE A 68 -17.96 -3.41 8.62
N GLY A 69 -18.70 -4.51 8.86
CA GLY A 69 -20.15 -4.49 8.99
C GLY A 69 -20.93 -4.19 7.71
N ILE A 70 -20.41 -4.60 6.54
CA ILE A 70 -21.17 -4.55 5.27
C ILE A 70 -21.95 -5.86 5.14
N PRO A 71 -23.29 -5.82 4.99
CA PRO A 71 -24.07 -7.02 4.67
C PRO A 71 -23.56 -7.69 3.39
N THR A 72 -23.45 -9.01 3.41
CA THR A 72 -22.86 -9.79 2.31
C THR A 72 -23.53 -9.51 0.97
N GLU A 73 -24.86 -9.44 0.96
CA GLU A 73 -25.68 -9.18 -0.23
C GLU A 73 -25.37 -7.80 -0.81
N ILE A 74 -25.29 -6.81 0.05
CA ILE A 74 -24.95 -5.42 -0.36
C ILE A 74 -23.53 -5.36 -0.89
N GLY A 75 -22.58 -6.02 -0.20
CA GLY A 75 -21.19 -6.09 -0.64
C GLY A 75 -21.03 -6.79 -2.00
N GLN A 76 -21.75 -7.90 -2.19
CA GLN A 76 -21.76 -8.66 -3.45
C GLN A 76 -22.31 -7.82 -4.61
N GLU A 77 -23.39 -7.09 -4.39
CA GLU A 77 -24.06 -6.31 -5.43
C GLU A 77 -23.31 -5.00 -5.75
N GLN A 78 -22.79 -4.32 -4.72
CA GLN A 78 -22.33 -2.93 -4.83
C GLN A 78 -20.82 -2.76 -4.90
N LEU A 79 -20.03 -3.81 -4.57
CA LEU A 79 -18.59 -3.69 -4.43
C LEU A 79 -17.80 -4.80 -5.15
N ILE A 80 -18.46 -5.78 -5.78
CA ILE A 80 -17.82 -6.81 -6.61
C ILE A 80 -18.28 -6.63 -8.06
N PHE A 81 -17.41 -6.03 -8.88
CA PHE A 81 -17.77 -5.59 -10.25
C PHE A 81 -17.40 -6.61 -11.35
N ASP A 82 -16.60 -7.63 -11.02
CA ASP A 82 -16.05 -8.61 -11.95
C ASP A 82 -16.83 -9.94 -11.99
N GLY A 83 -17.96 -10.02 -11.26
CA GLY A 83 -18.77 -11.23 -11.14
C GLY A 83 -18.15 -12.28 -10.21
N SER A 84 -17.07 -11.98 -9.51
CA SER A 84 -16.50 -12.88 -8.50
C SER A 84 -17.49 -13.15 -7.36
N LYS A 85 -17.33 -14.32 -6.71
CA LYS A 85 -18.10 -14.66 -5.52
C LYS A 85 -17.51 -13.96 -4.29
N VAL A 86 -18.35 -13.67 -3.30
CA VAL A 86 -17.95 -13.04 -2.04
C VAL A 86 -16.81 -13.76 -1.30
N GLY A 87 -16.71 -15.08 -1.43
CA GLY A 87 -15.60 -15.87 -0.86
C GLY A 87 -14.28 -15.77 -1.65
N SER A 88 -14.25 -15.09 -2.79
CA SER A 88 -13.06 -14.94 -3.61
C SER A 88 -12.08 -13.93 -2.99
N HIS A 89 -10.80 -14.04 -3.37
CA HIS A 89 -9.80 -13.04 -3.03
C HIS A 89 -10.01 -11.77 -3.86
N ILE A 90 -9.62 -10.63 -3.30
CA ILE A 90 -9.72 -9.32 -3.95
C ILE A 90 -8.59 -9.19 -4.97
N LYS A 91 -8.88 -9.54 -6.21
CA LYS A 91 -7.93 -9.51 -7.34
C LYS A 91 -8.48 -8.65 -8.47
N ASN A 92 -7.59 -8.21 -9.33
CA ASN A 92 -7.93 -7.57 -10.59
C ASN A 92 -7.47 -8.44 -11.78
N ALA A 93 -7.81 -8.01 -12.98
CA ALA A 93 -7.49 -8.72 -14.22
C ALA A 93 -6.22 -8.17 -14.91
N ILE A 94 -5.52 -7.21 -14.31
CA ILE A 94 -4.34 -6.62 -14.93
C ILE A 94 -3.20 -7.64 -14.99
N ASP A 95 -2.63 -7.82 -16.17
CA ASP A 95 -1.42 -8.60 -16.35
C ASP A 95 -0.22 -7.85 -15.81
N LYS A 96 0.64 -8.52 -15.03
CA LYS A 96 1.78 -7.87 -14.37
C LYS A 96 2.86 -7.42 -15.34
N ASP A 97 3.08 -8.18 -16.40
CA ASP A 97 4.11 -7.86 -17.39
C ASP A 97 3.66 -6.68 -18.26
N ASP A 98 2.38 -6.63 -18.60
CA ASP A 98 1.80 -5.50 -19.31
C ASP A 98 1.76 -4.25 -18.43
N ALA A 99 1.35 -4.38 -17.17
CA ALA A 99 1.39 -3.27 -16.22
C ALA A 99 2.81 -2.72 -16.03
N ALA A 100 3.82 -3.59 -15.97
CA ALA A 100 5.22 -3.16 -15.88
C ALA A 100 5.67 -2.37 -17.13
N LYS A 101 5.20 -2.75 -18.31
CA LYS A 101 5.47 -2.00 -19.55
C LYS A 101 4.79 -0.62 -19.55
N TRP A 102 3.56 -0.53 -19.04
CA TRP A 102 2.80 0.72 -19.02
C TRP A 102 3.28 1.71 -17.95
N PHE A 103 3.62 1.23 -16.77
CA PHE A 103 3.92 2.07 -15.61
C PHE A 103 5.40 2.09 -15.21
N GLY A 104 6.25 1.33 -15.92
CA GLY A 104 7.68 1.14 -15.56
C GLY A 104 7.89 0.08 -14.48
N ALA A 105 6.85 -0.25 -13.68
CA ALA A 105 6.82 -1.34 -12.73
C ALA A 105 5.36 -1.78 -12.52
N ALA A 106 5.13 -3.07 -12.27
CA ALA A 106 3.78 -3.54 -11.93
C ALA A 106 3.30 -2.91 -10.62
N PRO A 107 2.03 -2.45 -10.54
CA PRO A 107 1.46 -1.95 -9.29
C PRO A 107 1.57 -3.00 -8.19
N PRO A 108 2.06 -2.65 -6.99
CA PRO A 108 2.23 -3.59 -5.91
C PRO A 108 0.88 -4.08 -5.36
N ASP A 109 0.87 -5.31 -4.83
CA ASP A 109 -0.22 -5.81 -4.02
C ASP A 109 -0.32 -5.04 -2.70
N LEU A 110 -1.52 -4.59 -2.31
CA LEU A 110 -1.71 -3.73 -1.15
C LEU A 110 -2.12 -4.48 0.13
N THR A 111 -2.23 -5.81 0.11
CA THR A 111 -2.71 -6.59 1.27
C THR A 111 -1.95 -6.27 2.57
N LEU A 112 -0.64 -6.12 2.50
CA LEU A 112 0.22 -5.92 3.67
C LEU A 112 0.82 -4.51 3.77
N VAL A 113 0.51 -3.60 2.86
CA VAL A 113 1.15 -2.29 2.79
C VAL A 113 0.91 -1.47 4.07
N ALA A 114 -0.30 -1.52 4.64
CA ALA A 114 -0.60 -0.84 5.90
C ALA A 114 0.21 -1.38 7.09
N ARG A 115 0.56 -2.67 7.09
CA ARG A 115 1.44 -3.24 8.12
C ARG A 115 2.90 -2.84 7.94
N VAL A 116 3.36 -2.76 6.69
CA VAL A 116 4.76 -2.49 6.37
C VAL A 116 5.09 -1.00 6.46
N ARG A 117 4.22 -0.15 5.92
CA ARG A 117 4.43 1.30 5.84
C ARG A 117 3.76 2.08 6.96
N GLY A 118 2.70 1.57 7.54
CA GLY A 118 1.83 2.28 8.48
C GLY A 118 0.75 3.11 7.78
N THR A 119 -0.30 3.42 8.51
CA THR A 119 -1.46 4.18 8.00
C THR A 119 -1.11 5.63 7.71
N ASP A 120 -0.29 6.27 8.55
CA ASP A 120 0.15 7.66 8.39
C ASP A 120 0.99 7.84 7.12
N TRP A 121 1.84 6.84 6.82
CA TRP A 121 2.60 6.88 5.57
C TRP A 121 1.68 6.81 4.36
N ILE A 122 0.69 5.88 4.34
CA ILE A 122 -0.27 5.75 3.24
C ILE A 122 -1.09 7.03 3.09
N TYR A 123 -1.58 7.57 4.20
CA TYR A 123 -2.34 8.82 4.19
C TYR A 123 -1.52 9.97 3.63
N THR A 124 -0.29 10.16 4.13
CA THR A 124 0.61 11.20 3.65
C THR A 124 0.95 10.99 2.17
N TYR A 125 1.22 9.75 1.76
CA TYR A 125 1.48 9.40 0.36
C TYR A 125 0.34 9.85 -0.55
N LEU A 126 -0.90 9.47 -0.24
CA LEU A 126 -2.07 9.83 -1.05
C LEU A 126 -2.36 11.33 -1.07
N LYS A 127 -1.92 12.08 -0.05
CA LYS A 127 -2.13 13.54 0.08
C LYS A 127 -0.99 14.39 -0.46
N SER A 128 0.15 13.80 -0.84
CA SER A 128 1.38 14.52 -1.17
C SER A 128 1.82 14.40 -2.63
N PHE A 129 0.91 14.05 -3.53
CA PHE A 129 1.14 14.17 -4.96
C PHE A 129 1.19 15.64 -5.39
N TYR A 130 2.09 15.94 -6.31
CA TYR A 130 2.25 17.26 -6.90
C TYR A 130 2.56 17.16 -8.41
N LYS A 131 2.28 18.23 -9.15
CA LYS A 131 2.57 18.33 -10.57
C LYS A 131 4.08 18.38 -10.80
N ASP A 132 4.60 17.48 -11.65
CA ASP A 132 6.01 17.41 -12.04
C ASP A 132 6.10 17.04 -13.53
N GLU A 133 6.29 18.04 -14.37
CA GLU A 133 6.34 17.87 -15.83
C GLU A 133 7.57 17.08 -16.31
N SER A 134 8.57 16.88 -15.45
CA SER A 134 9.74 16.05 -15.74
C SER A 134 9.43 14.54 -15.68
N ARG A 135 8.28 14.16 -15.11
CA ARG A 135 7.86 12.78 -14.94
C ARG A 135 6.97 12.29 -16.08
N PRO A 136 7.03 11.01 -16.46
CA PRO A 136 6.23 10.46 -17.57
C PRO A 136 4.72 10.66 -17.40
N PHE A 137 4.21 10.63 -16.17
CA PHE A 137 2.79 10.82 -15.85
C PHE A 137 2.45 12.25 -15.40
N GLY A 138 3.40 13.19 -15.46
CA GLY A 138 3.19 14.58 -15.09
C GLY A 138 3.04 14.81 -13.58
N VAL A 139 3.28 13.81 -12.76
CA VAL A 139 3.13 13.86 -11.30
C VAL A 139 4.31 13.21 -10.57
N ASN A 140 4.55 13.64 -9.35
CA ASN A 140 5.52 13.06 -8.43
C ASN A 140 4.96 13.07 -7.00
N ASN A 141 5.67 12.48 -6.05
CA ASN A 141 5.20 12.36 -4.68
C ASN A 141 6.30 12.76 -3.68
N VAL A 142 5.92 13.52 -2.64
CA VAL A 142 6.86 14.03 -1.63
C VAL A 142 7.43 12.90 -0.77
N VAL A 143 6.60 11.92 -0.41
CA VAL A 143 6.99 10.80 0.47
C VAL A 143 7.70 9.68 -0.30
N PHE A 144 7.37 9.55 -1.58
CA PHE A 144 7.94 8.53 -2.46
C PHE A 144 8.37 9.15 -3.79
N PRO A 145 9.55 9.78 -3.83
CA PRO A 145 10.06 10.41 -5.04
C PRO A 145 10.21 9.43 -6.20
N SER A 146 10.01 9.92 -7.41
CA SER A 146 10.04 9.13 -8.65
C SER A 146 8.93 8.08 -8.75
N VAL A 147 7.78 8.37 -8.15
CA VAL A 147 6.61 7.50 -8.18
C VAL A 147 6.20 7.16 -9.63
N GLY A 148 5.82 5.88 -9.85
CA GLY A 148 5.27 5.39 -11.13
C GLY A 148 3.73 5.33 -11.14
N MET A 149 3.06 5.73 -10.08
CA MET A 149 1.60 5.80 -10.00
C MET A 149 1.12 7.11 -10.65
N PRO A 150 0.24 7.06 -11.67
CA PRO A 150 -0.29 8.24 -12.36
C PRO A 150 -1.28 9.04 -11.51
#